data_e80fd945394ba8cc7a1b4f8516b88dd9
#
_entry.id   e80fd945394ba8cc7a1b4f8516b88dd9
#
_cell.length_a   1.000
_cell.length_b   1.000
_cell.length_c   1.000
_cell.angle_alpha   90.00
_cell.angle_beta   90.00
_cell.angle_gamma   90.00
#
_symmetry.space_group_name_H-M   'P 1'
#
loop_
_entity.id
_entity.type
_entity.pdbx_description
1 polymer ?
#
loop_
_entity_poly.entity_id
_entity_poly.type
_entity_poly.pdbx_seq_one_letter_code
_entity_poly.pdbx_strand_id
1 'polypeptide(L)'
;MFLEDGICYNDYVAISSINRMTSGGIFMLWTRSELKGRAKFLLKQNYWYSVLAALIYTFLLGNGFTYSYNALKNKNSEVETSIQGFPPILMFGIAATIAVVVVILFIVYLAIAYFLWNPMTVGCCKFFKNGRDGRQDVKDIFRMVKDCNKTVRMTMLLKTIYLTLWSLLFIVPGVIKGYEYAMVPYLLLDHPEMSRQEIFAESKRMMMGNKWDAFVLDLSFIGWHLLGACTFGILTFLYVNPYQYYTEAELYHVLRDRM
;
A
#
# COMPACT_ATOMS: atom_id res chain seq x y z
N MET A 1 27.37 -3.36 8.27
CA MET A 1 27.29 -2.72 6.96
C MET A 1 27.52 -1.23 7.17
N PHE A 2 28.63 -0.71 6.63
CA PHE A 2 29.12 0.65 6.89
C PHE A 2 28.67 1.58 5.76
N LEU A 3 28.37 2.82 6.13
CA LEU A 3 28.22 3.93 5.19
C LEU A 3 29.58 4.35 4.64
N GLU A 4 29.61 5.10 3.55
CA GLU A 4 30.78 5.88 3.13
C GLU A 4 31.35 6.75 4.27
N ASP A 5 30.53 7.11 5.27
CA ASP A 5 30.92 7.88 6.47
C ASP A 5 31.15 7.01 7.72
N GLY A 6 31.24 5.68 7.62
CA GLY A 6 31.57 4.77 8.72
C GLY A 6 30.47 4.55 9.78
N ILE A 7 29.25 5.02 9.57
CA ILE A 7 28.14 4.90 10.53
C ILE A 7 27.28 3.69 10.18
N CYS A 8 27.09 2.77 11.13
CA CYS A 8 26.14 1.65 10.99
C CYS A 8 24.68 2.13 11.07
N TYR A 9 23.76 1.42 10.39
CA TYR A 9 22.30 1.70 10.48
C TYR A 9 21.82 1.76 11.94
N ASN A 10 22.30 0.85 12.80
CA ASN A 10 21.94 0.83 14.22
C ASN A 10 22.42 2.07 14.97
N ASP A 11 23.59 2.62 14.61
CA ASP A 11 24.11 3.85 15.20
C ASP A 11 23.28 5.06 14.80
N TYR A 12 22.82 5.10 13.54
CA TYR A 12 21.90 6.15 13.07
C TYR A 12 20.55 6.10 13.82
N VAL A 13 20.01 4.91 14.05
CA VAL A 13 18.78 4.71 14.84
C VAL A 13 18.99 5.10 16.30
N ALA A 14 20.14 4.75 16.90
CA ALA A 14 20.49 5.12 18.28
C ALA A 14 20.65 6.65 18.45
N ILE A 15 21.35 7.31 17.54
CA ILE A 15 21.53 8.77 17.56
C ILE A 15 20.18 9.49 17.43
N SER A 16 19.29 9.01 16.56
CA SER A 16 17.96 9.60 16.39
C SER A 16 17.05 9.39 17.61
N SER A 17 17.25 8.32 18.38
CA SER A 17 16.53 8.06 19.63
C SER A 17 17.03 8.94 20.78
N ILE A 18 18.33 9.23 20.85
CA ILE A 18 18.93 10.12 21.85
C ILE A 18 18.46 11.56 21.65
N ASN A 19 18.39 12.06 20.42
CA ASN A 19 17.86 13.39 20.10
C ASN A 19 16.38 13.60 20.49
N ARG A 20 15.61 12.51 20.64
CA ARG A 20 14.24 12.55 21.14
C ARG A 20 14.13 12.84 22.65
N MET A 21 15.10 12.39 23.44
CA MET A 21 15.10 12.57 24.88
C MET A 21 15.40 14.01 25.31
N THR A 22 15.99 14.81 24.42
CA THR A 22 16.40 16.20 24.70
C THR A 22 15.37 17.25 24.26
N SER A 23 14.36 16.89 23.48
CA SER A 23 13.30 17.79 23.01
C SER A 23 12.02 17.60 23.83
N GLY A 24 11.89 18.34 24.92
CA GLY A 24 10.75 18.33 25.87
C GLY A 24 9.46 18.87 25.29
N GLY A 25 8.86 18.18 24.35
CA GLY A 25 7.53 18.46 23.78
C GLY A 25 6.74 17.17 23.61
N ILE A 26 5.41 17.24 23.66
CA ILE A 26 4.41 16.16 23.54
C ILE A 26 4.97 14.90 22.92
N PHE A 27 4.92 13.80 23.63
CA PHE A 27 5.54 12.51 23.35
C PHE A 27 5.06 11.91 22.00
N MET A 28 5.50 12.49 20.89
CA MET A 28 5.38 11.85 19.57
C MET A 28 6.39 10.72 19.51
N LEU A 29 5.90 9.51 19.44
CA LEU A 29 6.67 8.27 19.46
C LEU A 29 7.57 8.12 18.22
N TRP A 30 7.30 8.84 17.15
CA TRP A 30 8.10 8.93 15.93
C TRP A 30 7.87 10.28 15.24
N THR A 31 8.85 10.76 14.51
CA THR A 31 8.72 11.96 13.69
C THR A 31 8.76 11.60 12.22
N ARG A 32 7.99 12.32 11.42
CA ARG A 32 7.96 12.15 9.95
C ARG A 32 9.34 12.30 9.32
N SER A 33 10.15 13.25 9.83
CA SER A 33 11.51 13.47 9.35
C SER A 33 12.41 12.26 9.61
N GLU A 34 12.28 11.61 10.77
CA GLU A 34 13.04 10.44 11.15
C GLU A 34 12.71 9.23 10.29
N LEU A 35 11.42 8.90 10.11
CA LEU A 35 11.00 7.81 9.23
C LEU A 35 11.47 8.03 7.79
N LYS A 36 11.31 9.24 7.26
CA LYS A 36 11.78 9.58 5.93
C LYS A 36 13.31 9.52 5.81
N GLY A 37 14.04 9.90 6.85
CA GLY A 37 15.49 9.80 6.90
C GLY A 37 15.94 8.34 6.81
N ARG A 38 15.36 7.44 7.62
CA ARG A 38 15.61 6.00 7.59
C ARG A 38 15.26 5.37 6.24
N ALA A 39 14.09 5.72 5.69
CA ALA A 39 13.66 5.23 4.39
C ALA A 39 14.59 5.65 3.24
N LYS A 40 15.07 6.91 3.23
CA LYS A 40 16.07 7.38 2.25
C LYS A 40 17.39 6.62 2.36
N PHE A 41 17.81 6.32 3.58
CA PHE A 41 19.01 5.57 3.82
C PHE A 41 18.93 4.16 3.21
N LEU A 42 17.85 3.41 3.52
CA LEU A 42 17.61 2.07 2.98
C LEU A 42 17.46 2.07 1.45
N LEU A 43 16.80 3.09 0.89
CA LEU A 43 16.66 3.25 -0.55
C LEU A 43 18.02 3.40 -1.25
N LYS A 44 18.97 4.17 -0.68
CA LYS A 44 20.31 4.34 -1.25
C LYS A 44 21.12 3.05 -1.28
N GLN A 45 20.96 2.17 -0.27
CA GLN A 45 21.70 0.92 -0.18
C GLN A 45 21.42 -0.05 -1.34
N ASN A 46 20.16 -0.19 -1.73
CA ASN A 46 19.72 -1.16 -2.75
C ASN A 46 18.79 -0.50 -3.79
N TYR A 47 19.19 0.66 -4.32
CA TYR A 47 18.36 1.50 -5.17
C TYR A 47 17.70 0.74 -6.32
N TRP A 48 18.47 0.04 -7.15
CA TRP A 48 17.94 -0.64 -8.33
C TRP A 48 17.00 -1.81 -8.00
N TYR A 49 17.31 -2.57 -6.95
CA TYR A 49 16.42 -3.65 -6.48
C TYR A 49 15.11 -3.09 -5.90
N SER A 50 15.19 -1.97 -5.20
CA SER A 50 14.02 -1.27 -4.64
C SER A 50 13.13 -0.68 -5.73
N VAL A 51 13.74 -0.10 -6.77
CA VAL A 51 13.02 0.40 -7.96
C VAL A 51 12.31 -0.76 -8.68
N LEU A 52 13.00 -1.88 -8.91
CA LEU A 52 12.40 -3.05 -9.56
C LEU A 52 11.23 -3.60 -8.74
N ALA A 53 11.40 -3.75 -7.43
CA ALA A 53 10.33 -4.20 -6.53
C ALA A 53 9.14 -3.23 -6.53
N ALA A 54 9.39 -1.91 -6.52
CA ALA A 54 8.36 -0.90 -6.56
C ALA A 54 7.63 -0.87 -7.92
N LEU A 55 8.33 -1.08 -9.03
CA LEU A 55 7.74 -1.22 -10.35
C LEU A 55 6.80 -2.43 -10.42
N ILE A 56 7.25 -3.59 -9.93
CA ILE A 56 6.43 -4.80 -9.84
C ILE A 56 5.18 -4.51 -8.99
N TYR A 57 5.38 -3.90 -7.81
CA TYR A 57 4.30 -3.56 -6.90
C TYR A 57 3.29 -2.59 -7.54
N THR A 58 3.76 -1.52 -8.19
CA THR A 58 2.91 -0.48 -8.77
C THR A 58 2.21 -0.94 -10.05
N PHE A 59 2.93 -1.64 -10.94
CA PHE A 59 2.38 -2.08 -12.23
C PHE A 59 1.39 -3.25 -12.07
N LEU A 60 1.71 -4.22 -11.22
CA LEU A 60 0.88 -5.41 -11.02
C LEU A 60 -0.25 -5.19 -10.01
N LEU A 61 -0.08 -4.30 -9.03
CA LEU A 61 -1.04 -4.10 -7.95
C LEU A 61 -1.92 -2.84 -8.12
N GLY A 62 -1.80 -2.17 -9.26
CA GLY A 62 -2.89 -1.34 -9.79
C GLY A 62 -2.97 0.11 -9.33
N ASN A 63 -1.92 0.71 -8.77
CA ASN A 63 -1.91 2.18 -8.60
C ASN A 63 -1.72 2.94 -9.92
N GLY A 64 -1.42 2.24 -11.03
CA GLY A 64 -1.31 2.81 -12.38
C GLY A 64 -2.67 3.11 -13.07
N PHE A 65 -3.79 2.63 -12.51
CA PHE A 65 -5.09 2.70 -13.19
C PHE A 65 -5.86 4.02 -12.99
N THR A 66 -5.45 4.85 -12.04
CA THR A 66 -6.17 6.09 -11.69
C THR A 66 -6.07 7.18 -12.79
N TYR A 67 -5.08 7.11 -13.67
CA TYR A 67 -4.90 8.09 -14.75
C TYR A 67 -5.80 7.88 -15.97
N SER A 68 -6.28 6.65 -16.20
CA SER A 68 -7.15 6.34 -17.37
C SER A 68 -8.60 6.77 -17.19
N TYR A 69 -9.06 6.99 -15.95
CA TYR A 69 -10.46 7.34 -15.67
C TYR A 69 -10.85 8.72 -16.19
N ASN A 70 -9.93 9.70 -16.14
CA ASN A 70 -10.22 11.06 -16.60
C ASN A 70 -10.26 11.20 -18.13
N ALA A 71 -9.63 10.30 -18.87
CA ALA A 71 -9.69 10.28 -20.34
C ALA A 71 -11.02 9.73 -20.88
N LEU A 72 -11.69 8.87 -20.10
CA LEU A 72 -13.00 8.30 -20.47
C LEU A 72 -14.18 9.24 -20.18
N LYS A 73 -14.03 10.16 -19.23
CA LYS A 73 -15.10 11.08 -18.82
C LYS A 73 -15.49 12.08 -19.92
N ASN A 74 -14.59 12.45 -20.82
CA ASN A 74 -14.86 13.41 -21.90
C ASN A 74 -15.63 12.83 -23.10
N LYS A 75 -15.87 11.51 -23.18
CA LYS A 75 -16.64 10.89 -24.28
C LYS A 75 -18.13 10.66 -23.97
N ASN A 76 -18.55 10.89 -22.73
CA ASN A 76 -19.91 10.53 -22.31
C ASN A 76 -21.00 11.54 -22.76
N SER A 77 -20.64 12.74 -23.24
CA SER A 77 -21.61 13.73 -23.69
C SER A 77 -22.28 13.42 -25.04
N GLU A 78 -21.66 12.56 -25.86
CA GLU A 78 -22.24 12.16 -27.17
C GLU A 78 -23.20 10.95 -27.07
N VAL A 79 -23.08 10.16 -25.97
CA VAL A 79 -23.89 8.95 -25.77
C VAL A 79 -25.26 9.26 -25.24
N GLU A 80 -25.47 10.33 -24.47
CA GLU A 80 -26.76 10.69 -23.89
C GLU A 80 -27.83 11.06 -24.98
N THR A 81 -27.40 11.61 -26.11
CA THR A 81 -28.34 12.04 -27.20
C THR A 81 -28.87 10.84 -27.98
N SER A 82 -28.16 9.69 -27.97
CA SER A 82 -28.56 8.51 -28.74
C SER A 82 -29.50 7.57 -27.97
N ILE A 83 -29.67 7.77 -26.66
CA ILE A 83 -30.43 6.85 -25.78
C ILE A 83 -31.93 7.16 -25.78
N GLN A 84 -32.36 8.38 -26.16
CA GLN A 84 -33.76 8.82 -26.08
C GLN A 84 -34.71 8.13 -27.06
N GLY A 85 -34.24 7.32 -27.98
CA GLY A 85 -35.06 6.64 -29.02
C GLY A 85 -35.33 5.16 -28.76
N PHE A 86 -34.78 4.53 -27.70
CA PHE A 86 -34.95 3.09 -27.49
C PHE A 86 -36.19 2.74 -26.64
N PRO A 87 -36.93 1.66 -27.02
CA PRO A 87 -38.03 1.19 -26.20
C PRO A 87 -37.56 0.76 -24.80
N PRO A 88 -38.37 0.99 -23.74
CA PRO A 88 -37.94 0.71 -22.34
C PRO A 88 -37.49 -0.74 -22.10
N ILE A 89 -38.07 -1.70 -22.81
CA ILE A 89 -37.71 -3.13 -22.70
C ILE A 89 -36.27 -3.41 -23.20
N LEU A 90 -35.85 -2.70 -24.25
CA LEU A 90 -34.50 -2.82 -24.79
C LEU A 90 -33.46 -2.20 -23.85
N MET A 91 -33.83 -1.04 -23.25
CA MET A 91 -32.99 -0.40 -22.21
C MET A 91 -32.81 -1.29 -20.99
N PHE A 92 -33.88 -1.97 -20.56
CA PHE A 92 -33.80 -2.93 -19.45
C PHE A 92 -32.91 -4.15 -19.82
N GLY A 93 -33.03 -4.66 -21.03
CA GLY A 93 -32.19 -5.75 -21.53
C GLY A 93 -30.69 -5.38 -21.56
N ILE A 94 -30.38 -4.17 -22.07
CA ILE A 94 -29.00 -3.64 -22.08
C ILE A 94 -28.48 -3.47 -20.66
N ALA A 95 -29.25 -2.87 -19.76
CA ALA A 95 -28.87 -2.68 -18.36
C ALA A 95 -28.62 -4.02 -17.64
N ALA A 96 -29.47 -5.03 -17.86
CA ALA A 96 -29.29 -6.37 -17.31
C ALA A 96 -28.03 -7.03 -17.85
N THR A 97 -27.74 -6.91 -19.15
CA THR A 97 -26.51 -7.45 -19.75
C THR A 97 -25.27 -6.78 -19.17
N ILE A 98 -25.27 -5.45 -19.05
CA ILE A 98 -24.17 -4.70 -18.42
C ILE A 98 -23.97 -5.16 -16.96
N ALA A 99 -25.06 -5.33 -16.20
CA ALA A 99 -24.99 -5.81 -14.82
C ALA A 99 -24.34 -7.19 -14.72
N VAL A 100 -24.74 -8.14 -15.60
CA VAL A 100 -24.12 -9.48 -15.64
C VAL A 100 -22.63 -9.40 -15.98
N VAL A 101 -22.25 -8.60 -16.97
CA VAL A 101 -20.83 -8.42 -17.36
C VAL A 101 -20.04 -7.82 -16.19
N VAL A 102 -20.56 -6.82 -15.49
CA VAL A 102 -19.91 -6.22 -14.32
C VAL A 102 -19.71 -7.25 -13.20
N VAL A 103 -20.71 -8.10 -12.95
CA VAL A 103 -20.59 -9.18 -11.94
C VAL A 103 -19.50 -10.19 -12.34
N ILE A 104 -19.47 -10.59 -13.61
CA ILE A 104 -18.42 -11.52 -14.10
C ILE A 104 -17.03 -10.90 -13.96
N LEU A 105 -16.86 -9.63 -14.37
CA LEU A 105 -15.59 -8.91 -14.24
C LEU A 105 -15.18 -8.77 -12.78
N PHE A 106 -16.12 -8.54 -11.87
CA PHE A 106 -15.87 -8.47 -10.45
C PHE A 106 -15.41 -9.82 -9.86
N ILE A 107 -16.03 -10.93 -10.29
CA ILE A 107 -15.60 -12.28 -9.87
C ILE A 107 -14.18 -12.58 -10.38
N VAL A 108 -13.89 -12.24 -11.65
CA VAL A 108 -12.54 -12.39 -12.22
C VAL A 108 -11.52 -11.53 -11.46
N TYR A 109 -11.87 -10.29 -11.13
CA TYR A 109 -11.05 -9.40 -10.30
C TYR A 109 -10.74 -10.04 -8.93
N LEU A 110 -11.76 -10.57 -8.24
CA LEU A 110 -11.56 -11.25 -6.95
C LEU A 110 -10.67 -12.49 -7.08
N ALA A 111 -10.82 -13.26 -8.17
CA ALA A 111 -9.96 -14.40 -8.42
C ALA A 111 -8.49 -13.99 -8.64
N ILE A 112 -8.24 -12.98 -9.46
CA ILE A 112 -6.90 -12.43 -9.69
C ILE A 112 -6.34 -11.86 -8.38
N ALA A 113 -7.14 -11.13 -7.60
CA ALA A 113 -6.75 -10.60 -6.30
C ALA A 113 -6.34 -11.73 -5.35
N TYR A 114 -7.11 -12.81 -5.28
CA TYR A 114 -6.81 -13.95 -4.42
C TYR A 114 -5.52 -14.68 -4.80
N PHE A 115 -5.31 -14.95 -6.10
CA PHE A 115 -4.20 -15.78 -6.55
C PHE A 115 -2.90 -15.01 -6.78
N LEU A 116 -2.97 -13.77 -7.26
CA LEU A 116 -1.80 -12.98 -7.64
C LEU A 116 -1.57 -11.78 -6.73
N TRP A 117 -2.53 -10.86 -6.67
CA TRP A 117 -2.29 -9.55 -6.07
C TRP A 117 -2.01 -9.61 -4.58
N ASN A 118 -2.82 -10.34 -3.82
CA ASN A 118 -2.66 -10.42 -2.37
C ASN A 118 -1.32 -11.07 -1.96
N PRO A 119 -0.91 -12.23 -2.53
CA PRO A 119 0.40 -12.80 -2.24
C PRO A 119 1.57 -11.89 -2.64
N MET A 120 1.46 -11.22 -3.80
CA MET A 120 2.50 -10.29 -4.26
C MET A 120 2.62 -9.07 -3.35
N THR A 121 1.49 -8.52 -2.88
CA THR A 121 1.51 -7.43 -1.89
C THR A 121 2.27 -7.82 -0.63
N VAL A 122 1.99 -9.01 -0.08
CA VAL A 122 2.69 -9.52 1.10
C VAL A 122 4.18 -9.74 0.80
N GLY A 123 4.52 -10.24 -0.39
CA GLY A 123 5.90 -10.40 -0.84
C GLY A 123 6.65 -9.07 -0.96
N CYS A 124 6.00 -8.03 -1.49
CA CYS A 124 6.57 -6.68 -1.54
C CYS A 124 6.77 -6.10 -0.13
N CYS A 125 5.78 -6.24 0.76
CA CYS A 125 5.92 -5.83 2.15
C CYS A 125 7.10 -6.54 2.84
N LYS A 126 7.30 -7.84 2.57
CA LYS A 126 8.46 -8.61 3.05
C LYS A 126 9.77 -8.01 2.54
N PHE A 127 9.86 -7.71 1.25
CA PHE A 127 11.05 -7.11 0.65
C PHE A 127 11.43 -5.79 1.34
N PHE A 128 10.48 -4.86 1.46
CA PHE A 128 10.75 -3.55 2.07
C PHE A 128 11.00 -3.64 3.58
N LYS A 129 10.28 -4.52 4.30
CA LYS A 129 10.50 -4.77 5.72
C LYS A 129 11.90 -5.30 6.01
N ASN A 130 12.37 -6.25 5.22
CA ASN A 130 13.69 -6.85 5.39
C ASN A 130 14.84 -5.91 4.98
N GLY A 131 14.54 -4.73 4.46
CA GLY A 131 15.51 -3.71 4.10
C GLY A 131 16.41 -3.29 5.26
N ARG A 132 15.86 -3.24 6.48
CA ARG A 132 16.60 -2.94 7.71
C ARG A 132 17.70 -3.97 7.99
N ASP A 133 17.44 -5.24 7.72
CA ASP A 133 18.34 -6.36 7.99
C ASP A 133 19.33 -6.63 6.84
N GLY A 134 19.25 -5.87 5.74
CA GLY A 134 20.04 -6.08 4.53
C GLY A 134 19.73 -7.38 3.77
N ARG A 135 18.65 -8.08 4.12
CA ARG A 135 18.23 -9.37 3.55
C ARG A 135 17.13 -9.19 2.50
N GLN A 136 17.42 -8.38 1.48
CA GLN A 136 16.46 -8.13 0.41
C GLN A 136 16.70 -9.07 -0.77
N ASP A 137 15.71 -9.87 -1.11
CA ASP A 137 15.70 -10.68 -2.34
C ASP A 137 14.40 -10.43 -3.12
N VAL A 138 14.54 -9.91 -4.34
CA VAL A 138 13.38 -9.71 -5.25
C VAL A 138 12.66 -11.02 -5.53
N LYS A 139 13.38 -12.15 -5.47
CA LYS A 139 12.78 -13.49 -5.63
C LYS A 139 11.76 -13.82 -4.56
N ASP A 140 11.85 -13.21 -3.37
CA ASP A 140 10.86 -13.42 -2.30
C ASP A 140 9.48 -12.92 -2.68
N ILE A 141 9.38 -11.90 -3.54
CA ILE A 141 8.10 -11.41 -4.07
C ILE A 141 7.39 -12.52 -4.85
N PHE A 142 8.12 -13.19 -5.75
CA PHE A 142 7.57 -14.26 -6.58
C PHE A 142 7.39 -15.57 -5.81
N ARG A 143 8.29 -15.89 -4.87
CA ARG A 143 8.14 -17.05 -3.97
C ARG A 143 6.85 -16.95 -3.16
N MET A 144 6.49 -15.75 -2.68
CA MET A 144 5.27 -15.56 -1.91
C MET A 144 4.00 -15.90 -2.71
N VAL A 145 4.01 -15.72 -4.03
CA VAL A 145 2.88 -16.15 -4.88
C VAL A 145 2.71 -17.66 -4.86
N LYS A 146 3.84 -18.41 -4.88
CA LYS A 146 3.84 -19.87 -4.91
C LYS A 146 3.62 -20.48 -3.53
N ASP A 147 4.33 -19.98 -2.53
CA ASP A 147 4.43 -20.60 -1.20
C ASP A 147 3.45 -19.98 -0.19
N CYS A 148 2.59 -19.04 -0.63
CA CYS A 148 1.67 -18.33 0.24
C CYS A 148 0.63 -19.26 0.87
N ASN A 149 0.56 -19.24 2.18
CA ASN A 149 -0.38 -20.03 2.96
C ASN A 149 -1.83 -19.64 2.65
N LYS A 150 -2.77 -20.60 2.68
CA LYS A 150 -4.20 -20.35 2.44
C LYS A 150 -4.75 -19.29 3.41
N THR A 151 -4.29 -19.30 4.66
CA THR A 151 -4.69 -18.32 5.68
C THR A 151 -4.31 -16.90 5.26
N VAL A 152 -3.08 -16.69 4.78
CA VAL A 152 -2.60 -15.38 4.31
C VAL A 152 -3.42 -14.88 3.12
N ARG A 153 -3.66 -15.74 2.12
CA ARG A 153 -4.48 -15.39 0.94
C ARG A 153 -5.90 -14.99 1.34
N MET A 154 -6.53 -15.77 2.23
CA MET A 154 -7.89 -15.49 2.70
C MET A 154 -7.97 -14.21 3.53
N THR A 155 -7.01 -13.96 4.41
CA THR A 155 -6.98 -12.74 5.23
C THR A 155 -6.82 -11.50 4.35
N MET A 156 -5.93 -11.55 3.36
CA MET A 156 -5.74 -10.44 2.41
C MET A 156 -6.96 -10.24 1.52
N LEU A 157 -7.62 -11.31 1.06
CA LEU A 157 -8.86 -11.21 0.31
C LEU A 157 -9.97 -10.55 1.15
N LEU A 158 -10.14 -10.95 2.41
CA LEU A 158 -11.09 -10.33 3.33
C LEU A 158 -10.78 -8.85 3.55
N LYS A 159 -9.49 -8.50 3.74
CA LYS A 159 -9.05 -7.10 3.80
C LYS A 159 -9.52 -6.33 2.56
N THR A 160 -9.27 -6.86 1.36
CA THR A 160 -9.68 -6.23 0.10
C THR A 160 -11.19 -6.05 0.03
N ILE A 161 -11.97 -7.08 0.36
CA ILE A 161 -13.45 -7.03 0.37
C ILE A 161 -13.94 -5.98 1.37
N TYR A 162 -13.42 -5.97 2.61
CA TYR A 162 -13.82 -4.99 3.62
C TYR A 162 -13.52 -3.56 3.17
N LEU A 163 -12.33 -3.32 2.64
CA LEU A 163 -11.97 -1.99 2.16
C LEU A 163 -12.83 -1.55 0.98
N THR A 164 -13.09 -2.45 0.02
CA THR A 164 -13.97 -2.16 -1.13
C THR A 164 -15.39 -1.83 -0.66
N LEU A 165 -15.94 -2.62 0.27
CA LEU A 165 -17.28 -2.40 0.80
C LEU A 165 -17.41 -1.05 1.53
N TRP A 166 -16.44 -0.72 2.40
CA TRP A 166 -16.43 0.57 3.10
C TRP A 166 -16.23 1.74 2.15
N SER A 167 -15.38 1.60 1.13
CA SER A 167 -15.13 2.64 0.12
C SER A 167 -16.34 2.87 -0.77
N LEU A 168 -17.12 1.81 -1.04
CA LEU A 168 -18.37 1.90 -1.81
C LEU A 168 -19.46 2.62 -1.02
N LEU A 169 -19.51 2.42 0.31
CA LEU A 169 -20.50 3.04 1.16
C LEU A 169 -20.20 4.53 1.36
N PHE A 170 -18.96 4.86 1.77
CA PHE A 170 -18.48 6.25 1.92
C PHE A 170 -16.96 6.30 1.80
N ILE A 171 -16.46 7.32 1.12
CA ILE A 171 -15.00 7.53 0.91
C ILE A 171 -14.28 7.70 2.26
N VAL A 172 -14.81 8.54 3.17
CA VAL A 172 -14.14 8.85 4.44
C VAL A 172 -14.00 7.63 5.35
N PRO A 173 -15.06 6.83 5.64
CA PRO A 173 -14.90 5.57 6.37
C PRO A 173 -13.97 4.57 5.68
N GLY A 174 -13.98 4.52 4.34
CA GLY A 174 -13.07 3.69 3.57
C GLY A 174 -11.61 4.02 3.86
N VAL A 175 -11.24 5.30 3.86
CA VAL A 175 -9.89 5.79 4.19
C VAL A 175 -9.52 5.43 5.63
N ILE A 176 -10.41 5.67 6.60
CA ILE A 176 -10.17 5.34 8.01
C ILE A 176 -9.90 3.84 8.19
N LYS A 177 -10.69 2.99 7.53
CA LYS A 177 -10.51 1.53 7.55
C LYS A 177 -9.25 1.09 6.79
N GLY A 178 -8.86 1.82 5.76
CA GLY A 178 -7.59 1.63 5.07
C GLY A 178 -6.42 1.72 6.04
N TYR A 179 -6.37 2.76 6.86
CA TYR A 179 -5.34 2.91 7.90
C TYR A 179 -5.47 1.87 9.02
N GLU A 180 -6.67 1.51 9.46
CA GLU A 180 -6.85 0.43 10.45
C GLU A 180 -6.23 -0.89 10.00
N TYR A 181 -6.29 -1.21 8.72
CA TYR A 181 -5.80 -2.47 8.16
C TYR A 181 -4.47 -2.34 7.43
N ALA A 182 -3.78 -1.21 7.56
CA ALA A 182 -2.51 -0.97 6.89
C ALA A 182 -1.42 -1.98 7.31
N MET A 183 -1.39 -2.37 8.60
CA MET A 183 -0.37 -3.25 9.15
C MET A 183 -0.64 -4.75 8.93
N VAL A 184 -1.83 -5.13 8.42
CA VAL A 184 -2.20 -6.55 8.17
C VAL A 184 -1.16 -7.33 7.36
N PRO A 185 -0.62 -6.85 6.20
CA PRO A 185 0.33 -7.64 5.44
C PRO A 185 1.65 -7.88 6.19
N TYR A 186 2.07 -6.94 7.02
CA TYR A 186 3.28 -7.08 7.84
C TYR A 186 3.08 -8.05 9.01
N LEU A 187 1.92 -7.99 9.68
CA LEU A 187 1.56 -8.92 10.76
C LEU A 187 1.45 -10.36 10.27
N LEU A 188 0.92 -10.58 9.07
CA LEU A 188 0.87 -11.90 8.45
C LEU A 188 2.26 -12.50 8.18
N LEU A 189 3.29 -11.65 8.01
CA LEU A 189 4.68 -12.09 7.84
C LEU A 189 5.35 -12.46 9.16
N ASP A 190 5.06 -11.71 10.23
CA ASP A 190 5.69 -11.92 11.53
C ASP A 190 4.96 -12.97 12.38
N HIS A 191 3.63 -13.08 12.21
CA HIS A 191 2.76 -13.96 13.00
C HIS A 191 1.87 -14.82 12.11
N PRO A 192 2.44 -15.76 11.34
CA PRO A 192 1.67 -16.62 10.43
C PRO A 192 0.73 -17.59 11.17
N GLU A 193 0.94 -17.79 12.47
CA GLU A 193 0.15 -18.64 13.38
C GLU A 193 -1.14 -17.96 13.88
N MET A 194 -1.19 -16.64 13.86
CA MET A 194 -2.36 -15.88 14.33
C MET A 194 -3.60 -16.17 13.50
N SER A 195 -4.73 -16.22 14.17
CA SER A 195 -6.02 -16.28 13.48
C SER A 195 -6.33 -14.99 12.72
N ARG A 196 -7.16 -15.07 11.70
CA ARG A 196 -7.55 -13.90 10.89
C ARG A 196 -8.14 -12.77 11.75
N GLN A 197 -8.98 -13.11 12.73
CA GLN A 197 -9.61 -12.13 13.61
C GLN A 197 -8.58 -11.41 14.47
N GLU A 198 -7.60 -12.14 15.01
CA GLU A 198 -6.49 -11.58 15.79
C GLU A 198 -5.63 -10.64 14.95
N ILE A 199 -5.29 -11.01 13.71
CA ILE A 199 -4.52 -10.15 12.79
C ILE A 199 -5.24 -8.80 12.55
N PHE A 200 -6.56 -8.84 12.29
CA PHE A 200 -7.32 -7.60 12.10
C PHE A 200 -7.43 -6.77 13.38
N ALA A 201 -7.64 -7.42 14.52
CA ALA A 201 -7.71 -6.75 15.81
C ALA A 201 -6.36 -6.11 16.18
N GLU A 202 -5.27 -6.82 15.94
CA GLU A 202 -3.92 -6.35 16.21
C GLU A 202 -3.52 -5.18 15.30
N SER A 203 -3.78 -5.27 14.00
CA SER A 203 -3.57 -4.15 13.08
C SER A 203 -4.33 -2.89 13.51
N LYS A 204 -5.59 -3.05 13.94
CA LYS A 204 -6.40 -1.96 14.48
C LYS A 204 -5.80 -1.40 15.77
N ARG A 205 -5.29 -2.24 16.68
CA ARG A 205 -4.64 -1.84 17.94
C ARG A 205 -3.38 -1.03 17.67
N MET A 206 -2.50 -1.52 16.78
CA MET A 206 -1.26 -0.82 16.38
C MET A 206 -1.55 0.59 15.83
N MET A 207 -2.59 0.71 15.02
CA MET A 207 -2.96 1.98 14.38
C MET A 207 -3.81 2.89 15.27
N MET A 208 -4.23 2.42 16.46
CA MET A 208 -4.97 3.26 17.40
C MET A 208 -4.10 4.42 17.89
N GLY A 209 -4.62 5.65 17.76
CA GLY A 209 -3.87 6.87 18.06
C GLY A 209 -2.88 7.34 16.98
N ASN A 210 -2.51 6.47 16.00
CA ASN A 210 -1.53 6.80 14.98
C ASN A 210 -2.13 7.04 13.57
N LYS A 211 -3.45 6.87 13.40
CA LYS A 211 -4.12 6.98 12.07
C LYS A 211 -3.95 8.35 11.44
N TRP A 212 -4.12 9.40 12.25
CA TRP A 212 -3.98 10.77 11.78
C TRP A 212 -2.54 11.09 11.37
N ASP A 213 -1.57 10.66 12.17
CA ASP A 213 -0.16 10.88 11.87
C ASP A 213 0.28 10.11 10.62
N ALA A 214 -0.22 8.90 10.42
CA ALA A 214 -0.01 8.12 9.21
C ALA A 214 -0.66 8.80 7.99
N PHE A 215 -1.89 9.30 8.12
CA PHE A 215 -2.53 10.09 7.06
C PHE A 215 -1.72 11.34 6.69
N VAL A 216 -1.24 12.09 7.68
CA VAL A 216 -0.41 13.28 7.43
C VAL A 216 0.97 12.91 6.87
N LEU A 217 1.50 11.72 7.22
CA LEU A 217 2.70 11.16 6.60
C LEU A 217 2.50 10.94 5.10
N ASP A 218 1.40 10.30 4.70
CA ASP A 218 1.05 10.07 3.29
C ASP A 218 0.78 11.40 2.56
N LEU A 219 0.06 12.32 3.21
CA LEU A 219 -0.19 13.66 2.68
C LEU A 219 1.13 14.40 2.35
N SER A 220 2.18 14.15 3.13
CA SER A 220 3.50 14.74 2.89
C SER A 220 4.20 14.24 1.62
N PHE A 221 3.70 13.18 0.98
CA PHE A 221 4.15 12.69 -0.32
C PHE A 221 3.40 13.31 -1.50
N ILE A 222 2.28 14.02 -1.28
CA ILE A 222 1.50 14.64 -2.36
C ILE A 222 2.35 15.55 -3.23
N GLY A 223 3.21 16.38 -2.64
CA GLY A 223 4.12 17.24 -3.40
C GLY A 223 5.03 16.45 -4.35
N TRP A 224 5.53 15.30 -3.91
CA TRP A 224 6.33 14.41 -4.72
C TRP A 224 5.53 13.75 -5.85
N HIS A 225 4.28 13.37 -5.59
CA HIS A 225 3.37 12.84 -6.61
C HIS A 225 3.00 13.89 -7.66
N LEU A 226 2.84 15.17 -7.27
CA LEU A 226 2.63 16.28 -8.21
C LEU A 226 3.84 16.46 -9.13
N LEU A 227 5.07 16.45 -8.58
CA LEU A 227 6.30 16.47 -9.36
C LEU A 227 6.41 15.24 -10.27
N GLY A 228 5.98 14.08 -9.78
CA GLY A 228 5.90 12.86 -10.57
C GLY A 228 4.95 12.99 -11.75
N ALA A 229 3.80 13.63 -11.58
CA ALA A 229 2.85 13.91 -12.66
C ALA A 229 3.47 14.80 -13.74
N CYS A 230 4.25 15.81 -13.37
CA CYS A 230 4.98 16.67 -14.33
C CYS A 230 6.03 15.89 -15.17
N THR A 231 6.54 14.78 -14.65
CA THR A 231 7.51 13.91 -15.33
C THR A 231 6.87 12.68 -15.99
N PHE A 232 5.60 12.74 -16.35
CA PHE A 232 4.82 11.60 -16.88
C PHE A 232 4.89 10.34 -16.00
N GLY A 233 5.04 10.51 -14.68
CA GLY A 233 5.09 9.41 -13.73
C GLY A 233 6.48 8.79 -13.51
N ILE A 234 7.49 9.13 -14.32
CA ILE A 234 8.84 8.54 -14.22
C ILE A 234 9.42 8.73 -12.82
N LEU A 235 9.35 9.93 -12.26
CA LEU A 235 9.83 10.22 -10.91
C LEU A 235 9.06 9.43 -9.85
N THR A 236 7.75 9.26 -10.03
CA THR A 236 6.91 8.48 -9.13
C THR A 236 7.38 7.03 -9.06
N PHE A 237 7.60 6.38 -10.20
CA PHE A 237 8.03 4.98 -10.26
C PHE A 237 9.46 4.77 -9.74
N LEU A 238 10.39 5.63 -10.14
CA LEU A 238 11.81 5.43 -9.83
C LEU A 238 12.19 5.84 -8.40
N TYR A 239 11.51 6.84 -7.84
CA TYR A 239 11.92 7.40 -6.56
C TYR A 239 10.81 7.44 -5.51
N VAL A 240 9.63 7.99 -5.84
CA VAL A 240 8.59 8.28 -4.84
C VAL A 240 8.02 6.99 -4.24
N ASN A 241 7.65 6.02 -5.09
CA ASN A 241 7.06 4.75 -4.64
C ASN A 241 8.02 3.92 -3.76
N PRO A 242 9.30 3.65 -4.17
CA PRO A 242 10.21 2.93 -3.28
C PRO A 242 10.42 3.65 -1.95
N TYR A 243 10.49 4.99 -1.98
CA TYR A 243 10.67 5.79 -0.78
C TYR A 243 9.45 5.68 0.16
N GLN A 244 8.24 5.74 -0.38
CA GLN A 244 7.01 5.61 0.38
C GLN A 244 6.89 4.21 1.02
N TYR A 245 7.15 3.14 0.25
CA TYR A 245 7.06 1.76 0.76
C TYR A 245 8.08 1.48 1.87
N TYR A 246 9.30 2.01 1.78
CA TYR A 246 10.23 1.95 2.90
C TYR A 246 9.74 2.74 4.12
N THR A 247 9.11 3.89 3.91
CA THR A 247 8.55 4.69 5.00
C THR A 247 7.42 3.94 5.72
N GLU A 248 6.57 3.23 4.98
CA GLU A 248 5.52 2.36 5.54
C GLU A 248 6.11 1.18 6.32
N ALA A 249 7.15 0.54 5.79
CA ALA A 249 7.85 -0.55 6.47
C ALA A 249 8.51 -0.07 7.77
N GLU A 250 9.14 1.11 7.77
CA GLU A 250 9.71 1.72 8.98
C GLU A 250 8.63 2.09 9.99
N LEU A 251 7.47 2.58 9.55
CA LEU A 251 6.33 2.83 10.42
C LEU A 251 5.89 1.53 11.13
N TYR A 252 5.78 0.42 10.38
CA TYR A 252 5.47 -0.88 10.98
C TYR A 252 6.48 -1.28 12.05
N HIS A 253 7.79 -1.17 11.78
CA HIS A 253 8.82 -1.48 12.77
C HIS A 253 8.68 -0.65 14.05
N VAL A 254 8.46 0.66 13.91
CA VAL A 254 8.27 1.55 15.06
C VAL A 254 7.03 1.20 15.88
N LEU A 255 5.93 0.82 15.22
CA LEU A 255 4.70 0.43 15.90
C LEU A 255 4.82 -0.95 16.58
N ARG A 256 5.54 -1.89 15.94
CA ARG A 256 5.80 -3.23 16.48
C ARG A 256 6.69 -3.17 17.73
N ASP A 257 7.76 -2.40 17.69
CA ASP A 257 8.75 -2.32 18.77
C ASP A 257 8.16 -1.68 20.06
N ARG A 258 6.89 -1.34 20.07
CA ARG A 258 6.13 -0.78 21.20
C ARG A 258 5.19 -1.77 21.88
N MET A 259 4.94 -2.87 21.23
CA MET A 259 4.03 -3.90 21.75
C MET A 259 4.77 -4.89 22.61
#